data_58f186b81b23e68d03502aa07125eaa6
#
_entry.id   58f186b81b23e68d03502aa07125eaa6
#
_cell.length_a   1.000
_cell.length_b   1.000
_cell.length_c   1.000
_cell.angle_alpha   90.00
_cell.angle_beta   90.00
_cell.angle_gamma   90.00
#
_symmetry.space_group_name_H-M   'P 1'
#
loop_
_entity.id
_entity.type
_entity.pdbx_description
1 polymer ?
#
loop_
_entity_poly.entity_id
_entity_poly.type
_entity_poly.pdbx_seq_one_letter_code
_entity_poly.pdbx_strand_id
1 'polypeptide(L)'
;IVEPSMHGMVEVMRGCGRGCKFCDVTLRSLRYYSPEKVKKEIEVNIKKGGIDRAWIHSDDIFVYGMDPTTTKNMEPNRDALEELFTAIMSTGVKHTNPTHGTLAGAIADEKLIPNLSKITNAGPSNLTGIQCGLETGSIRLIEKYADRKLAPYKPEEWHWVVKEAVKTLNENYWIPAFTLIMGLDNDETPEDGWETIRLISELEQEQPDS
;
A
#
# COMPACT_ATOMS: atom_id res chain seq x y z
N ILE A 1 9.47 -23.05 4.79
CA ILE A 1 10.66 -22.38 4.22
C ILE A 1 11.89 -22.95 4.88
N VAL A 2 12.90 -23.28 4.07
CA VAL A 2 14.12 -23.96 4.53
C VAL A 2 15.31 -23.01 4.54
N GLU A 3 15.33 -22.03 3.64
CA GLU A 3 16.43 -21.07 3.46
C GLU A 3 15.91 -19.63 3.53
N PRO A 4 16.78 -18.66 3.89
CA PRO A 4 16.39 -17.23 3.95
C PRO A 4 16.04 -16.70 2.55
N SER A 5 15.10 -15.82 2.51
CA SER A 5 14.74 -15.10 1.30
C SER A 5 15.72 -13.96 1.00
N MET A 6 15.75 -13.52 -0.25
CA MET A 6 16.55 -12.37 -0.66
C MET A 6 16.07 -11.12 0.07
N HIS A 7 16.99 -10.40 0.70
CA HIS A 7 16.71 -9.14 1.43
C HIS A 7 15.66 -9.22 2.54
N GLY A 8 15.30 -10.43 3.01
CA GLY A 8 14.27 -10.59 4.04
C GLY A 8 12.83 -10.45 3.52
N MET A 9 12.62 -10.58 2.22
CA MET A 9 11.29 -10.50 1.61
C MET A 9 10.41 -11.68 2.04
N VAL A 10 9.18 -11.38 2.46
CA VAL A 10 8.18 -12.38 2.84
C VAL A 10 6.85 -12.03 2.19
N GLU A 11 6.30 -12.96 1.41
CA GLU A 11 4.99 -12.78 0.80
C GLU A 11 3.88 -12.97 1.85
N VAL A 12 3.04 -11.96 2.04
CA VAL A 12 1.92 -12.01 2.99
C VAL A 12 0.58 -12.20 2.29
N MET A 13 0.49 -11.78 1.04
CA MET A 13 -0.72 -11.93 0.24
C MET A 13 -0.44 -11.89 -1.26
N ARG A 14 -1.40 -12.30 -2.03
CA ARG A 14 -1.38 -12.27 -3.49
C ARG A 14 -2.77 -11.94 -4.03
N GLY A 15 -2.81 -11.09 -5.08
CA GLY A 15 -4.03 -10.51 -5.65
C GLY A 15 -4.48 -9.28 -4.87
N CYS A 16 -5.21 -8.37 -5.51
CA CYS A 16 -5.78 -7.18 -4.86
C CYS A 16 -7.28 -7.01 -5.06
N GLY A 17 -7.87 -7.62 -6.10
CA GLY A 17 -9.30 -7.60 -6.36
C GLY A 17 -9.89 -6.24 -6.77
N ARG A 18 -9.07 -5.21 -6.97
CA ARG A 18 -9.55 -3.86 -7.31
C ARG A 18 -10.04 -3.70 -8.75
N GLY A 19 -9.52 -4.47 -9.69
CA GLY A 19 -10.03 -4.50 -11.06
C GLY A 19 -9.50 -3.39 -11.98
N CYS A 20 -8.34 -2.80 -11.71
CA CYS A 20 -7.71 -1.85 -12.62
C CYS A 20 -7.48 -2.48 -13.99
N LYS A 21 -7.92 -1.82 -15.07
CA LYS A 21 -7.94 -2.41 -16.43
C LYS A 21 -6.57 -2.60 -17.06
N PHE A 22 -5.55 -1.92 -16.54
CA PHE A 22 -4.15 -2.01 -17.00
C PHE A 22 -3.31 -3.03 -16.22
N CYS A 23 -3.84 -3.64 -15.16
CA CYS A 23 -3.05 -4.40 -14.19
C CYS A 23 -3.35 -5.91 -14.22
N ASP A 24 -2.34 -6.74 -14.47
CA ASP A 24 -2.44 -8.19 -14.45
C ASP A 24 -2.75 -8.77 -13.06
N VAL A 25 -2.36 -8.05 -12.00
CA VAL A 25 -2.57 -8.49 -10.62
C VAL A 25 -4.05 -8.66 -10.29
N THR A 26 -4.90 -7.89 -10.94
CA THR A 26 -6.36 -7.99 -10.77
C THR A 26 -6.94 -9.34 -11.20
N LEU A 27 -6.23 -10.08 -12.06
CA LEU A 27 -6.62 -11.42 -12.51
C LEU A 27 -6.26 -12.53 -11.49
N ARG A 28 -5.45 -12.20 -10.50
CA ARG A 28 -5.05 -13.15 -9.45
C ARG A 28 -6.14 -13.24 -8.38
N SER A 29 -6.47 -14.47 -8.00
CA SER A 29 -7.35 -14.70 -6.85
C SER A 29 -6.72 -14.16 -5.57
N LEU A 30 -7.50 -13.42 -4.78
CA LEU A 30 -7.08 -12.89 -3.51
C LEU A 30 -6.79 -14.03 -2.53
N ARG A 31 -5.59 -14.06 -1.97
CA ARG A 31 -5.10 -15.09 -1.04
C ARG A 31 -4.20 -14.47 0.01
N TYR A 32 -4.29 -14.96 1.24
CA TYR A 32 -3.52 -14.50 2.38
C TYR A 32 -2.73 -15.63 3.00
N TYR A 33 -1.56 -15.33 3.54
CA TYR A 33 -0.84 -16.21 4.44
C TYR A 33 -1.16 -15.82 5.87
N SER A 34 -1.30 -16.83 6.76
CA SER A 34 -1.58 -16.53 8.16
C SER A 34 -0.39 -15.83 8.83
N PRO A 35 -0.65 -14.99 9.86
CA PRO A 35 0.40 -14.33 10.62
C PRO A 35 1.48 -15.29 11.15
N GLU A 36 1.09 -16.50 11.59
CA GLU A 36 2.03 -17.52 12.09
C GLU A 36 2.95 -18.04 10.99
N LYS A 37 2.45 -18.19 9.75
CA LYS A 37 3.29 -18.60 8.63
C LYS A 37 4.28 -17.51 8.29
N VAL A 38 3.83 -16.25 8.17
CA VAL A 38 4.67 -15.08 7.92
C VAL A 38 5.77 -14.97 8.99
N LYS A 39 5.40 -15.10 10.27
CA LYS A 39 6.34 -15.11 11.40
C LYS A 39 7.42 -16.16 11.24
N LYS A 40 7.05 -17.41 10.93
CA LYS A 40 8.02 -18.50 10.73
C LYS A 40 9.00 -18.22 9.60
N GLU A 41 8.55 -17.58 8.52
CA GLU A 41 9.41 -17.21 7.41
C GLU A 41 10.42 -16.13 7.82
N ILE A 42 9.96 -15.11 8.56
CA ILE A 42 10.84 -14.07 9.09
C ILE A 42 11.87 -14.67 10.08
N GLU A 43 11.44 -15.58 10.95
CA GLU A 43 12.36 -16.26 11.86
C GLU A 43 13.48 -17.03 11.14
N VAL A 44 13.20 -17.62 9.97
CA VAL A 44 14.23 -18.27 9.14
C VAL A 44 15.18 -17.21 8.57
N ASN A 45 14.66 -16.08 8.09
CA ASN A 45 15.47 -14.97 7.59
C ASN A 45 16.43 -14.44 8.68
N ILE A 46 15.94 -14.29 9.91
CA ILE A 46 16.76 -13.85 11.05
C ILE A 46 17.81 -14.92 11.41
N LYS A 47 17.37 -16.14 11.67
CA LYS A 47 18.23 -17.21 12.23
C LYS A 47 19.31 -17.67 11.26
N LYS A 48 18.96 -17.81 9.97
CA LYS A 48 19.88 -18.33 8.95
C LYS A 48 20.51 -17.23 8.09
N GLY A 49 19.78 -16.12 7.86
CA GLY A 49 20.22 -15.04 7.00
C GLY A 49 20.87 -13.86 7.74
N GLY A 50 20.70 -13.77 9.06
CA GLY A 50 21.14 -12.62 9.84
C GLY A 50 20.41 -11.31 9.45
N ILE A 51 19.21 -11.44 8.88
CA ILE A 51 18.45 -10.31 8.34
C ILE A 51 17.55 -9.76 9.44
N ASP A 52 17.71 -8.50 9.79
CA ASP A 52 16.99 -7.82 10.88
C ASP A 52 15.82 -6.94 10.41
N ARG A 53 15.39 -7.12 9.17
CA ARG A 53 14.27 -6.40 8.54
C ARG A 53 13.33 -7.36 7.83
N ALA A 54 12.07 -6.96 7.67
CA ALA A 54 11.08 -7.71 6.91
C ALA A 54 10.49 -6.84 5.78
N TRP A 55 10.77 -7.18 4.52
CA TRP A 55 10.06 -6.64 3.38
C TRP A 55 8.80 -7.47 3.15
N ILE A 56 7.64 -6.85 3.39
CA ILE A 56 6.36 -7.54 3.31
C ILE A 56 5.83 -7.41 1.88
N HIS A 57 5.94 -8.47 1.10
CA HIS A 57 5.42 -8.48 -0.26
C HIS A 57 3.90 -8.66 -0.25
N SER A 58 3.22 -7.67 -0.80
CA SER A 58 1.77 -7.62 -1.00
C SER A 58 1.45 -6.95 -2.33
N ASP A 59 0.36 -7.35 -2.98
CA ASP A 59 -0.14 -6.64 -4.16
C ASP A 59 -0.95 -5.37 -3.75
N ASP A 60 -1.57 -5.38 -2.58
CA ASP A 60 -2.13 -4.21 -1.85
C ASP A 60 -2.31 -4.59 -0.39
N ILE A 61 -1.43 -4.10 0.49
CA ILE A 61 -1.45 -4.49 1.91
C ILE A 61 -2.79 -4.19 2.59
N PHE A 62 -3.47 -3.13 2.17
CA PHE A 62 -4.71 -2.69 2.81
C PHE A 62 -5.93 -3.58 2.52
N VAL A 63 -5.81 -4.54 1.61
CA VAL A 63 -6.83 -5.57 1.42
C VAL A 63 -6.48 -6.90 2.11
N TYR A 64 -5.42 -6.95 2.91
CA TYR A 64 -5.09 -8.15 3.69
C TYR A 64 -6.20 -8.51 4.67
N GLY A 65 -6.57 -9.79 4.70
CA GLY A 65 -7.61 -10.30 5.60
C GLY A 65 -9.03 -9.82 5.27
N MET A 66 -9.25 -9.17 4.12
CA MET A 66 -10.61 -8.82 3.68
C MET A 66 -11.39 -10.08 3.28
N ASP A 67 -12.69 -10.08 3.57
CA ASP A 67 -13.58 -11.10 3.04
C ASP A 67 -13.80 -10.87 1.53
N PRO A 68 -13.42 -11.82 0.66
CA PRO A 68 -13.63 -11.69 -0.78
C PRO A 68 -15.09 -11.49 -1.20
N THR A 69 -16.05 -11.89 -0.34
CA THR A 69 -17.49 -11.74 -0.61
C THR A 69 -18.01 -10.33 -0.34
N THR A 70 -17.27 -9.54 0.45
CA THR A 70 -17.63 -8.17 0.85
C THR A 70 -16.76 -7.10 0.21
N THR A 71 -15.94 -7.45 -0.77
CA THR A 71 -14.98 -6.54 -1.42
C THR A 71 -15.56 -5.31 -2.11
N LYS A 72 -16.88 -5.11 -2.08
CA LYS A 72 -17.53 -3.94 -2.72
C LYS A 72 -17.02 -2.60 -2.17
N ASN A 73 -16.78 -2.52 -0.87
CA ASN A 73 -16.36 -1.28 -0.22
C ASN A 73 -14.84 -1.16 -0.11
N MET A 74 -14.07 -2.25 -0.29
CA MET A 74 -12.60 -2.25 -0.20
C MET A 74 -12.05 -1.60 1.09
N GLU A 75 -12.84 -1.63 2.18
CA GLU A 75 -12.41 -1.13 3.48
C GLU A 75 -11.40 -2.10 4.11
N PRO A 76 -10.29 -1.62 4.68
CA PRO A 76 -9.31 -2.47 5.34
C PRO A 76 -9.87 -3.26 6.52
N ASN A 77 -9.44 -4.50 6.66
CA ASN A 77 -9.65 -5.26 7.89
C ASN A 77 -8.56 -4.89 8.90
N ARG A 78 -8.82 -3.85 9.72
CA ARG A 78 -7.85 -3.34 10.69
C ARG A 78 -7.35 -4.41 11.65
N ASP A 79 -8.25 -5.22 12.21
CA ASP A 79 -7.88 -6.25 13.19
C ASP A 79 -6.92 -7.28 12.58
N ALA A 80 -7.17 -7.73 11.36
CA ALA A 80 -6.30 -8.65 10.65
C ALA A 80 -4.92 -8.04 10.33
N LEU A 81 -4.88 -6.76 9.97
CA LEU A 81 -3.65 -6.02 9.72
C LEU A 81 -2.83 -5.82 11.01
N GLU A 82 -3.47 -5.42 12.11
CA GLU A 82 -2.84 -5.27 13.41
C GLU A 82 -2.27 -6.61 13.91
N GLU A 83 -3.00 -7.71 13.74
CA GLU A 83 -2.53 -9.05 14.07
C GLU A 83 -1.30 -9.44 13.23
N LEU A 84 -1.35 -9.21 11.91
CA LEU A 84 -0.22 -9.48 11.02
C LEU A 84 1.03 -8.71 11.45
N PHE A 85 0.92 -7.39 11.59
CA PHE A 85 2.08 -6.55 11.94
C PHE A 85 2.60 -6.83 13.35
N THR A 86 1.71 -7.16 14.29
CA THR A 86 2.12 -7.61 15.64
C THR A 86 2.90 -8.90 15.57
N ALA A 87 2.46 -9.88 14.79
CA ALA A 87 3.18 -11.14 14.60
C ALA A 87 4.57 -10.92 13.98
N ILE A 88 4.66 -10.03 12.98
CA ILE A 88 5.93 -9.65 12.35
C ILE A 88 6.88 -9.04 13.38
N MET A 89 6.43 -8.02 14.09
CA MET A 89 7.28 -7.32 15.08
C MET A 89 7.68 -8.20 16.26
N SER A 90 6.85 -9.19 16.60
CA SER A 90 7.17 -10.18 17.66
C SER A 90 8.38 -11.07 17.34
N THR A 91 8.86 -11.10 16.09
CA THR A 91 10.07 -11.81 15.68
C THR A 91 11.36 -11.09 16.08
N GLY A 92 11.27 -9.82 16.45
CA GLY A 92 12.42 -8.98 16.80
C GLY A 92 13.05 -8.26 15.61
N VAL A 93 12.40 -8.23 14.43
CA VAL A 93 12.86 -7.37 13.32
C VAL A 93 12.80 -5.91 13.74
N LYS A 94 13.76 -5.12 13.26
CA LYS A 94 13.84 -3.68 13.58
C LYS A 94 13.00 -2.82 12.66
N HIS A 95 12.87 -3.26 11.39
CA HIS A 95 12.17 -2.52 10.35
C HIS A 95 11.25 -3.46 9.57
N THR A 96 10.08 -2.96 9.22
CA THR A 96 9.16 -3.64 8.31
C THR A 96 8.55 -2.64 7.35
N ASN A 97 8.57 -2.98 6.05
CA ASN A 97 8.01 -2.15 4.99
C ASN A 97 7.10 -3.00 4.11
N PRO A 98 5.82 -2.65 3.97
CA PRO A 98 4.98 -3.24 2.93
C PRO A 98 5.45 -2.77 1.55
N THR A 99 5.43 -3.65 0.55
CA THR A 99 5.88 -3.27 -0.78
C THR A 99 4.89 -2.36 -1.48
N HIS A 100 3.59 -2.66 -1.38
CA HIS A 100 2.54 -1.92 -2.08
C HIS A 100 1.30 -1.71 -1.21
N GLY A 101 0.66 -0.57 -1.42
CA GLY A 101 -0.64 -0.23 -0.88
C GLY A 101 -1.34 0.84 -1.70
N THR A 102 -2.65 0.90 -1.65
CA THR A 102 -3.43 1.94 -2.32
C THR A 102 -3.61 3.16 -1.43
N LEU A 103 -3.59 4.35 -2.01
CA LEU A 103 -3.81 5.59 -1.27
C LEU A 103 -5.20 5.61 -0.61
N ALA A 104 -6.24 5.16 -1.32
CA ALA A 104 -7.58 5.03 -0.76
C ALA A 104 -7.64 4.08 0.45
N GLY A 105 -6.91 2.96 0.39
CA GLY A 105 -6.83 2.02 1.51
C GLY A 105 -6.17 2.61 2.75
N ALA A 106 -5.19 3.49 2.57
CA ALA A 106 -4.49 4.13 3.69
C ALA A 106 -5.40 5.04 4.54
N ILE A 107 -6.44 5.62 3.94
CA ILE A 107 -7.34 6.58 4.61
C ILE A 107 -8.77 6.06 4.82
N ALA A 108 -9.09 4.86 4.35
CA ALA A 108 -10.44 4.30 4.49
C ALA A 108 -10.81 3.98 5.96
N ASP A 109 -9.83 3.83 6.83
CA ASP A 109 -10.00 3.75 8.29
C ASP A 109 -8.99 4.70 8.96
N GLU A 110 -9.48 5.77 9.58
CA GLU A 110 -8.66 6.83 10.22
C GLU A 110 -7.70 6.34 11.30
N LYS A 111 -7.96 5.17 11.90
CA LYS A 111 -7.13 4.58 12.96
C LYS A 111 -6.09 3.62 12.43
N LEU A 112 -6.20 3.17 11.18
CA LEU A 112 -5.35 2.12 10.64
C LEU A 112 -3.88 2.51 10.66
N ILE A 113 -3.50 3.56 9.93
CA ILE A 113 -2.09 3.99 9.82
C ILE A 113 -1.51 4.39 11.18
N PRO A 114 -2.19 5.18 12.04
CA PRO A 114 -1.71 5.46 13.39
C PRO A 114 -1.45 4.22 14.25
N ASN A 115 -2.31 3.20 14.16
CA ASN A 115 -2.12 1.98 14.93
C ASN A 115 -0.98 1.12 14.37
N LEU A 116 -0.90 0.95 13.06
CA LEU A 116 0.21 0.23 12.44
C LEU A 116 1.56 0.90 12.73
N SER A 117 1.62 2.23 12.72
CA SER A 117 2.82 3.00 13.07
C SER A 117 3.28 2.74 14.51
N LYS A 118 2.35 2.67 15.45
CA LYS A 118 2.66 2.30 16.83
C LYS A 118 3.19 0.87 16.94
N ILE A 119 2.56 -0.08 16.25
CA ILE A 119 2.97 -1.50 16.25
C ILE A 119 4.37 -1.66 15.67
N THR A 120 4.68 -0.94 14.57
CA THR A 120 5.97 -1.03 13.87
C THR A 120 7.05 -0.14 14.47
N ASN A 121 6.74 0.65 15.52
CA ASN A 121 7.61 1.68 16.07
C ASN A 121 8.08 2.68 15.00
N ALA A 122 7.20 3.04 14.07
CA ALA A 122 7.50 4.06 13.07
C ALA A 122 7.78 5.41 13.75
N GLY A 123 8.77 6.13 13.25
CA GLY A 123 9.23 7.39 13.85
C GLY A 123 10.34 8.02 13.02
N PRO A 124 10.89 9.18 13.44
CA PRO A 124 11.89 9.92 12.67
C PRO A 124 13.15 9.11 12.31
N SER A 125 13.50 8.12 13.15
CA SER A 125 14.66 7.22 12.91
C SER A 125 14.26 5.85 12.34
N ASN A 126 12.96 5.60 12.11
CA ASN A 126 12.42 4.34 11.64
C ASN A 126 11.24 4.61 10.69
N LEU A 127 11.56 5.15 9.51
CA LEU A 127 10.54 5.44 8.49
C LEU A 127 10.05 4.16 7.83
N THR A 128 8.76 4.09 7.52
CA THR A 128 8.14 3.00 6.79
C THR A 128 7.92 3.43 5.33
N GLY A 129 8.61 2.81 4.37
CA GLY A 129 8.37 3.04 2.94
C GLY A 129 7.21 2.19 2.42
N ILE A 130 6.40 2.75 1.54
CA ILE A 130 5.34 2.04 0.83
C ILE A 130 5.19 2.56 -0.60
N GLN A 131 5.17 1.66 -1.58
CA GLN A 131 4.89 2.05 -2.96
C GLN A 131 3.39 2.19 -3.17
N CYS A 132 2.98 3.34 -3.69
CA CYS A 132 1.58 3.64 -3.97
C CYS A 132 1.41 3.99 -5.45
N GLY A 133 0.49 3.33 -6.12
CA GLY A 133 0.15 3.68 -7.50
C GLY A 133 -0.70 4.95 -7.52
N LEU A 134 -0.11 6.09 -7.87
CA LEU A 134 -0.85 7.30 -8.21
C LEU A 134 -1.38 7.19 -9.64
N GLU A 135 -0.60 6.59 -10.54
CA GLU A 135 -0.84 6.32 -11.96
C GLU A 135 -1.00 7.61 -12.78
N THR A 136 -2.01 8.42 -12.47
CA THR A 136 -2.29 9.70 -13.14
C THR A 136 -3.08 10.63 -12.21
N GLY A 137 -2.93 11.93 -12.38
CA GLY A 137 -3.79 12.95 -11.75
C GLY A 137 -5.10 13.17 -12.50
N SER A 138 -5.25 12.64 -13.72
CA SER A 138 -6.47 12.82 -14.51
C SER A 138 -7.64 12.02 -13.94
N ILE A 139 -8.66 12.73 -13.46
CA ILE A 139 -9.90 12.13 -12.94
C ILE A 139 -10.57 11.27 -14.03
N ARG A 140 -10.58 11.76 -15.27
CA ARG A 140 -11.13 11.05 -16.43
C ARG A 140 -10.45 9.68 -16.64
N LEU A 141 -9.13 9.64 -16.57
CA LEU A 141 -8.37 8.41 -16.77
C LEU A 141 -8.52 7.45 -15.58
N ILE A 142 -8.56 7.96 -14.36
CA ILE A 142 -8.83 7.16 -13.16
C ILE A 142 -10.21 6.53 -13.24
N GLU A 143 -11.25 7.29 -13.58
CA GLU A 143 -12.61 6.79 -13.74
C GLU A 143 -12.68 5.68 -14.82
N LYS A 144 -12.00 5.89 -15.95
CA LYS A 144 -12.02 4.96 -17.07
C LYS A 144 -11.27 3.66 -16.79
N TYR A 145 -10.13 3.71 -16.09
CA TYR A 145 -9.19 2.58 -15.97
C TYR A 145 -8.99 2.03 -14.57
N ALA A 146 -9.32 2.78 -13.52
CA ALA A 146 -9.00 2.44 -12.15
C ALA A 146 -10.04 2.90 -11.11
N ASP A 147 -11.30 3.03 -11.52
CA ASP A 147 -12.42 3.48 -10.66
C ASP A 147 -12.48 2.76 -9.31
N ARG A 148 -12.35 1.45 -9.30
CA ARG A 148 -12.37 0.63 -8.08
C ARG A 148 -11.09 0.74 -7.23
N LYS A 149 -10.02 1.33 -7.75
CA LYS A 149 -8.80 1.60 -6.99
C LYS A 149 -9.07 2.61 -5.87
N LEU A 150 -10.04 3.49 -6.08
CA LEU A 150 -10.43 4.53 -5.14
C LEU A 150 -11.42 4.05 -4.09
N ALA A 151 -12.03 2.88 -4.27
CA ALA A 151 -13.03 2.42 -3.31
C ALA A 151 -12.47 2.45 -1.87
N PRO A 152 -13.25 3.00 -0.90
CA PRO A 152 -14.69 3.32 -0.96
C PRO A 152 -15.06 4.68 -1.59
N TYR A 153 -14.10 5.48 -2.00
CA TYR A 153 -14.30 6.83 -2.56
C TYR A 153 -14.71 6.79 -4.04
N LYS A 154 -15.12 7.94 -4.57
CA LYS A 154 -15.51 8.11 -5.96
C LYS A 154 -14.37 8.74 -6.79
N PRO A 155 -14.37 8.58 -8.14
CA PRO A 155 -13.35 9.16 -8.99
C PRO A 155 -13.16 10.67 -8.82
N GLU A 156 -14.25 11.42 -8.61
CA GLU A 156 -14.20 12.88 -8.45
C GLU A 156 -13.45 13.32 -7.18
N GLU A 157 -13.29 12.41 -6.20
CA GLU A 157 -12.58 12.65 -4.96
C GLU A 157 -11.07 12.35 -5.07
N TRP A 158 -10.56 11.95 -6.26
CA TRP A 158 -9.21 11.44 -6.43
C TRP A 158 -8.12 12.37 -5.89
N HIS A 159 -8.15 13.66 -6.26
CA HIS A 159 -7.15 14.61 -5.78
C HIS A 159 -7.16 14.75 -4.25
N TRP A 160 -8.36 14.78 -3.66
CA TRP A 160 -8.50 14.81 -2.21
C TRP A 160 -7.97 13.51 -1.56
N VAL A 161 -8.31 12.34 -2.12
CA VAL A 161 -7.82 11.04 -1.64
C VAL A 161 -6.29 11.00 -1.65
N VAL A 162 -5.66 11.48 -2.72
CA VAL A 162 -4.19 11.53 -2.83
C VAL A 162 -3.60 12.43 -1.75
N LYS A 163 -4.09 13.65 -1.61
CA LYS A 163 -3.59 14.63 -0.63
C LYS A 163 -3.78 14.15 0.81
N GLU A 164 -4.96 13.67 1.14
CA GLU A 164 -5.25 13.19 2.50
C GLU A 164 -4.44 11.92 2.84
N ALA A 165 -4.24 11.03 1.87
CA ALA A 165 -3.42 9.84 2.08
C ALA A 165 -1.94 10.19 2.29
N VAL A 166 -1.37 11.10 1.51
CA VAL A 166 0.01 11.58 1.69
C VAL A 166 0.17 12.20 3.06
N LYS A 167 -0.73 13.10 3.45
CA LYS A 167 -0.74 13.73 4.76
C LYS A 167 -0.80 12.68 5.89
N THR A 168 -1.78 11.77 5.83
CA THR A 168 -1.95 10.73 6.85
C THR A 168 -0.71 9.83 6.97
N LEU A 169 -0.12 9.44 5.85
CA LEU A 169 1.08 8.62 5.82
C LEU A 169 2.26 9.37 6.44
N ASN A 170 2.55 10.59 5.98
CA ASN A 170 3.68 11.39 6.46
C ASN A 170 3.59 11.75 7.96
N GLU A 171 2.42 12.15 8.44
CA GLU A 171 2.16 12.43 9.86
C GLU A 171 2.42 11.20 10.75
N ASN A 172 2.42 10.01 10.19
CA ASN A 172 2.65 8.75 10.86
C ASN A 172 3.98 8.07 10.47
N TYR A 173 4.91 8.82 9.88
CA TYR A 173 6.25 8.35 9.48
C TYR A 173 6.25 7.26 8.41
N TRP A 174 5.24 7.25 7.55
CA TRP A 174 5.20 6.44 6.34
C TRP A 174 5.51 7.31 5.13
N ILE A 175 6.41 6.83 4.27
CA ILE A 175 6.85 7.56 3.08
C ILE A 175 6.25 6.88 1.84
N PRO A 176 5.25 7.49 1.18
CA PRO A 176 4.72 6.96 -0.06
C PRO A 176 5.68 7.21 -1.23
N ALA A 177 5.99 6.17 -1.99
CA ALA A 177 6.70 6.25 -3.26
C ALA A 177 5.71 6.04 -4.40
N PHE A 178 5.54 7.03 -5.28
CA PHE A 178 4.54 6.97 -6.33
C PHE A 178 5.02 6.27 -7.59
N THR A 179 4.13 5.50 -8.21
CA THR A 179 4.25 5.08 -9.59
C THR A 179 3.29 5.86 -10.46
N LEU A 180 3.75 6.21 -11.67
CA LEU A 180 2.98 6.95 -12.67
C LEU A 180 2.95 6.14 -13.97
N ILE A 181 1.85 6.23 -14.70
CA ILE A 181 1.68 5.62 -16.01
C ILE A 181 1.42 6.74 -17.03
N MET A 182 2.24 6.79 -18.07
CA MET A 182 2.02 7.64 -19.22
C MET A 182 1.59 6.77 -20.40
N GLY A 183 0.65 7.26 -21.20
CA GLY A 183 0.08 6.50 -22.32
C GLY A 183 -0.91 5.44 -21.84
N LEU A 184 -1.64 5.73 -20.76
CA LEU A 184 -2.66 4.84 -20.20
C LEU A 184 -3.85 4.66 -21.15
N ASP A 185 -4.12 5.65 -21.99
CA ASP A 185 -5.17 5.65 -23.00
C ASP A 185 -4.61 6.10 -24.36
N ASN A 186 -5.10 5.51 -25.47
CA ASN A 186 -4.79 5.98 -26.80
C ASN A 186 -5.30 7.42 -27.08
N ASP A 187 -6.35 7.82 -26.34
CA ASP A 187 -6.95 9.16 -26.41
C ASP A 187 -6.45 10.08 -25.27
N GLU A 188 -5.31 9.74 -24.64
CA GLU A 188 -4.68 10.57 -23.62
C GLU A 188 -4.27 11.91 -24.22
N THR A 189 -4.64 12.98 -23.55
CA THR A 189 -4.40 14.34 -23.99
C THR A 189 -3.29 15.01 -23.17
N PRO A 190 -2.64 16.08 -23.67
CA PRO A 190 -1.70 16.85 -22.86
C PRO A 190 -2.32 17.35 -21.55
N GLU A 191 -3.62 17.62 -21.49
CA GLU A 191 -4.30 18.07 -20.28
C GLU A 191 -4.30 17.00 -19.19
N ASP A 192 -4.46 15.72 -19.52
CA ASP A 192 -4.35 14.62 -18.58
C ASP A 192 -2.97 14.59 -17.90
N GLY A 193 -1.92 14.86 -18.69
CA GLY A 193 -0.55 14.99 -18.16
C GLY A 193 -0.39 16.22 -17.26
N TRP A 194 -0.96 17.36 -17.66
CA TRP A 194 -0.91 18.59 -16.86
C TRP A 194 -1.67 18.45 -15.54
N GLU A 195 -2.81 17.74 -15.50
CA GLU A 195 -3.49 17.42 -14.24
C GLU A 195 -2.59 16.66 -13.27
N THR A 196 -1.83 15.70 -13.79
CA THR A 196 -0.86 14.94 -12.97
C THR A 196 0.25 15.84 -12.43
N ILE A 197 0.83 16.70 -13.29
CA ILE A 197 1.89 17.63 -12.88
C ILE A 197 1.37 18.64 -11.83
N ARG A 198 0.16 19.18 -12.02
CA ARG A 198 -0.45 20.09 -11.04
C ARG A 198 -0.64 19.40 -9.69
N LEU A 199 -1.19 18.19 -9.67
CA LEU A 199 -1.41 17.45 -8.44
C LEU A 199 -0.09 17.18 -7.69
N ILE A 200 0.97 16.77 -8.39
CA ILE A 200 2.29 16.55 -7.78
C ILE A 200 2.86 17.88 -7.23
N SER A 201 2.76 18.97 -8.00
CA SER A 201 3.25 20.28 -7.56
C SER A 201 2.50 20.80 -6.33
N GLU A 202 1.21 20.52 -6.23
CA GLU A 202 0.41 20.85 -5.04
C GLU A 202 0.84 20.04 -3.83
N LEU A 203 1.14 18.74 -4.00
CA LEU A 203 1.67 17.89 -2.93
C LEU A 203 3.02 18.40 -2.42
N GLU A 204 3.95 18.77 -3.30
CA GLU A 204 5.25 19.33 -2.93
C GLU A 204 5.12 20.65 -2.14
N GLN A 205 4.11 21.48 -2.46
CA GLN A 205 3.87 22.72 -1.74
C GLN A 205 3.20 22.51 -0.37
N GLU A 206 2.27 21.57 -0.29
CA GLU A 206 1.52 21.28 0.95
C GLU A 206 2.32 20.41 1.94
N GLN A 207 3.27 19.61 1.43
CA GLN A 207 4.05 18.64 2.19
C GLN A 207 5.56 18.73 1.82
N PRO A 208 6.23 19.87 2.11
CA PRO A 208 7.59 20.12 1.60
C PRO A 208 8.66 19.16 2.15
N ASP A 209 8.35 18.43 3.22
CA ASP A 209 9.28 17.48 3.87
C ASP A 209 8.97 16.00 3.51
N SER A 210 8.15 15.77 2.49
CA SER A 210 7.72 14.42 2.08
C SER A 210 8.60 13.80 1.02
#